data_de867d1e950c119c31d6c5f3247865b3
#
_entry.id   de867d1e950c119c31d6c5f3247865b3
#
_cell.length_a   1.000
_cell.length_b   1.000
_cell.length_c   1.000
_cell.angle_alpha   90.00
_cell.angle_beta   90.00
_cell.angle_gamma   90.00
#
_symmetry.space_group_name_H-M   'P 1'
#
loop_
_entity.id
_entity.type
_entity.pdbx_description
1 polymer ?
#
loop_
_entity_poly.entity_id
_entity_poly.type
_entity_poly.pdbx_seq_one_letter_code
_entity_poly.pdbx_strand_id
1 'polypeptide(L)' 'MNILIIGAGAWGTALAVAASAQHAVTLWSRDAQQVAGMQSTGHNGRYLPSVALPQSLRVTNDELATVTQGQDLIII' A
#
# COMPACT_ATOMS: atom_id res chain seq x y z
N MET A 1 -11.53 0.81 9.74
CA MET A 1 -12.02 0.35 8.43
C MET A 1 -10.95 -0.44 7.71
N ASN A 2 -11.35 -1.28 6.80
CA ASN A 2 -10.44 -1.91 5.84
C ASN A 2 -10.39 -1.04 4.58
N ILE A 3 -9.22 -0.49 4.27
CA ILE A 3 -9.02 0.45 3.18
C ILE A 3 -8.04 -0.14 2.18
N LEU A 4 -8.43 -0.13 0.90
CA LEU A 4 -7.56 -0.50 -0.20
C LEU A 4 -7.21 0.74 -1.00
N ILE A 5 -5.90 0.97 -1.19
CA ILE A 5 -5.41 2.04 -2.05
C ILE A 5 -4.76 1.40 -3.27
N ILE A 6 -5.27 1.72 -4.45
CA ILE A 6 -4.78 1.19 -5.71
C ILE A 6 -3.86 2.23 -6.35
N GLY A 7 -2.58 1.91 -6.39
CA GLY A 7 -1.56 2.77 -6.96
C GLY A 7 -0.54 3.23 -5.93
N ALA A 8 0.69 2.75 -6.07
CA ALA A 8 1.77 3.01 -5.12
C ALA A 8 2.72 4.10 -5.64
N GLY A 9 2.17 5.20 -6.15
CA GLY A 9 2.93 6.42 -6.38
C GLY A 9 3.20 7.15 -5.07
N ALA A 10 3.77 8.36 -5.15
CA ALA A 10 4.10 9.13 -3.95
C ALA A 10 2.86 9.48 -3.13
N TRP A 11 1.79 9.93 -3.80
CA TRP A 11 0.56 10.33 -3.12
C TRP A 11 -0.14 9.13 -2.47
N GLY A 12 -0.31 8.04 -3.22
CA GLY A 12 -0.98 6.83 -2.70
C GLY A 12 -0.22 6.23 -1.53
N THR A 13 1.11 6.21 -1.59
CA THR A 13 1.96 5.72 -0.51
C THR A 13 1.84 6.61 0.73
N ALA A 14 1.90 7.94 0.56
CA ALA A 14 1.77 8.87 1.68
C ALA A 14 0.41 8.73 2.36
N LEU A 15 -0.67 8.61 1.58
CA LEU A 15 -2.01 8.41 2.10
C LEU A 15 -2.11 7.08 2.86
N ALA A 16 -1.54 6.01 2.31
CA ALA A 16 -1.54 4.69 2.95
C ALA A 16 -0.82 4.73 4.30
N VAL A 17 0.33 5.37 4.37
CA VAL A 17 1.09 5.53 5.62
C VAL A 17 0.27 6.29 6.65
N ALA A 18 -0.34 7.40 6.26
CA ALA A 18 -1.14 8.21 7.16
C ALA A 18 -2.36 7.44 7.69
N ALA A 19 -3.07 6.74 6.80
CA ALA A 19 -4.29 6.01 7.16
C ALA A 19 -4.00 4.77 8.00
N SER A 20 -2.83 4.16 7.84
CA SER A 20 -2.49 2.92 8.54
C SER A 20 -2.34 3.08 10.05
N ALA A 21 -2.23 4.32 10.54
CA ALA A 21 -2.19 4.60 11.97
C ALA A 21 -3.50 4.22 12.68
N GLN A 22 -4.64 4.26 11.98
CA GLN A 22 -5.95 4.04 12.57
C GLN A 22 -6.81 3.01 11.83
N HIS A 23 -6.35 2.54 10.68
CA HIS A 23 -7.11 1.62 9.83
C HIS A 23 -6.26 0.47 9.34
N ALA A 24 -6.91 -0.62 8.95
CA ALA A 24 -6.23 -1.72 8.26
C ALA A 24 -6.11 -1.35 6.78
N VAL A 25 -4.92 -0.99 6.35
CA VAL A 25 -4.68 -0.46 5.01
C VAL A 25 -3.88 -1.45 4.18
N THR A 26 -4.34 -1.65 2.94
CA THR A 26 -3.62 -2.39 1.91
C THR A 26 -3.27 -1.41 0.79
N LEU A 27 -2.00 -1.36 0.43
CA LEU A 27 -1.50 -0.61 -0.71
C LEU A 27 -1.19 -1.58 -1.84
N TRP A 28 -1.84 -1.40 -2.98
CA TRP A 28 -1.70 -2.28 -4.12
C TRP A 28 -0.93 -1.60 -5.24
N SER A 29 0.01 -2.33 -5.83
CA SER A 29 0.71 -1.93 -7.05
C SER A 29 0.72 -3.10 -8.02
N ARG A 30 0.58 -2.81 -9.31
CA ARG A 30 0.72 -3.82 -10.36
C ARG A 30 2.17 -4.23 -10.62
N ASP A 31 3.12 -3.43 -10.14
CA ASP A 31 4.55 -3.67 -10.36
C ASP A 31 5.09 -4.59 -9.25
N ALA A 32 5.32 -5.86 -9.60
CA ALA A 32 5.80 -6.85 -8.65
C ALA A 32 7.17 -6.51 -8.07
N GLN A 33 8.04 -5.86 -8.85
CA GLN A 33 9.37 -5.47 -8.37
C GLN A 33 9.28 -4.34 -7.36
N GLN A 34 8.37 -3.37 -7.58
CA GLN A 34 8.12 -2.31 -6.62
C GLN A 34 7.59 -2.87 -5.31
N VAL A 35 6.63 -3.79 -5.38
CA VAL A 35 6.06 -4.43 -4.19
C VAL A 35 7.14 -5.20 -3.43
N ALA A 36 7.94 -6.00 -4.12
CA ALA A 36 9.03 -6.75 -3.49
C ALA A 36 10.04 -5.81 -2.80
N GLY A 37 10.38 -4.70 -3.43
CA GLY A 37 11.27 -3.69 -2.86
C GLY A 37 10.68 -3.06 -1.60
N MET A 38 9.40 -2.69 -1.63
CA MET A 38 8.73 -2.14 -0.46
C MET A 38 8.65 -3.14 0.70
N GLN A 39 8.38 -4.40 0.40
CA GLN A 39 8.31 -5.45 1.41
C GLN A 39 9.68 -5.74 2.03
N SER A 40 10.75 -5.71 1.24
CA SER A 40 12.09 -6.04 1.73
C SER A 40 12.79 -4.89 2.43
N THR A 41 12.58 -3.64 1.99
CA THR A 41 13.29 -2.48 2.53
C THR A 41 12.45 -1.68 3.53
N GLY A 42 11.13 -1.82 3.53
CA GLY A 42 10.26 -1.00 4.34
C GLY A 42 10.09 0.43 3.83
N HIS A 43 10.46 0.68 2.57
CA HIS A 43 10.36 2.00 1.94
C HIS A 43 9.88 1.87 0.50
N ASN A 44 9.14 2.86 0.02
CA ASN A 44 8.88 3.01 -1.40
C ASN A 44 10.04 3.82 -2.02
N GLY A 45 11.12 3.14 -2.37
CA GLY A 45 12.35 3.78 -2.81
C GLY A 45 12.23 4.59 -4.09
N ARG A 46 11.20 4.32 -4.90
CA ARG A 46 10.99 4.98 -6.17
C ARG A 46 10.27 6.31 -6.02
N TYR A 47 9.27 6.37 -5.15
CA TYR A 47 8.38 7.53 -5.08
C TYR A 47 8.37 8.25 -3.74
N LEU A 48 8.74 7.58 -2.65
CA LEU A 48 8.71 8.16 -1.31
C LEU A 48 9.81 7.55 -0.43
N PRO A 49 11.09 7.71 -0.82
CA PRO A 49 12.19 6.95 -0.20
C PRO A 49 12.47 7.33 1.25
N SER A 50 12.12 8.55 1.65
CA SER A 50 12.45 9.06 2.99
C SER A 50 11.46 8.65 4.07
N VAL A 51 10.35 8.03 3.70
CA VAL A 51 9.29 7.65 4.65
C VAL A 51 9.30 6.15 4.88
N ALA A 52 9.45 5.74 6.14
CA ALA A 52 9.35 4.34 6.52
C ALA A 52 7.89 3.88 6.45
N LEU A 53 7.67 2.71 5.85
CA LEU A 53 6.34 2.11 5.78
C LEU A 53 6.05 1.39 7.09
N PRO A 54 4.91 1.66 7.75
CA PRO A 54 4.54 0.94 8.98
C PRO A 54 4.39 -0.56 8.72
N GLN A 55 4.75 -1.38 9.71
CA GLN A 55 4.59 -2.84 9.59
C GLN A 55 3.13 -3.26 9.45
N SER A 56 2.20 -2.45 9.96
CA SER A 56 0.77 -2.72 9.85
C SER A 56 0.23 -2.49 8.42
N LEU A 57 0.96 -1.76 7.59
CA LEU A 57 0.58 -1.52 6.20
C LEU A 57 0.88 -2.76 5.36
N ARG A 58 -0.15 -3.33 4.75
CA ARG A 58 0.03 -4.44 3.80
C ARG A 58 0.32 -3.87 2.42
N VAL A 59 1.39 -4.35 1.79
CA VAL A 59 1.76 -4.01 0.42
C VAL A 59 1.67 -5.27 -0.42
N THR A 60 0.96 -5.23 -1.54
CA THR A 60 0.73 -6.43 -2.35
C THR A 60 0.53 -6.10 -3.82
N ASN A 61 0.79 -7.10 -4.67
CA ASN A 61 0.42 -7.12 -6.09
C ASN A 61 -0.51 -8.29 -6.43
N ASP A 62 -1.20 -8.85 -5.44
CA ASP A 62 -2.17 -9.93 -5.65
C ASP A 62 -3.27 -9.48 -6.61
N GLU A 63 -4.03 -10.43 -7.15
CA GLU A 63 -5.13 -10.12 -8.06
C GLU A 63 -6.13 -9.16 -7.42
N LEU A 64 -6.53 -8.14 -8.17
CA LEU A 64 -7.48 -7.13 -7.67
C LEU A 64 -8.79 -7.76 -7.22
N ALA A 65 -9.25 -8.82 -7.90
CA ALA A 65 -10.46 -9.53 -7.48
C ALA A 65 -10.35 -10.08 -6.06
N THR A 66 -9.14 -10.46 -5.64
CA THR A 66 -8.88 -10.94 -4.29
C THR A 66 -8.77 -9.81 -3.28
N VAL A 67 -7.97 -8.78 -3.60
CA VAL A 67 -7.69 -7.71 -2.63
C VAL A 67 -8.87 -6.77 -2.42
N THR A 68 -9.82 -6.71 -3.34
CA THR A 68 -11.03 -5.88 -3.17
C THR A 68 -12.05 -6.50 -2.23
N GLN A 69 -11.94 -7.78 -1.94
CA GLN A 69 -12.88 -8.46 -1.04
C GLN A 69 -12.71 -7.96 0.40
N GLY A 70 -13.83 -7.68 1.05
CA GLY A 70 -13.84 -7.27 2.46
C GLY A 70 -13.37 -5.84 2.72
N GLN A 71 -13.18 -5.03 1.68
CA GLN A 71 -12.78 -3.64 1.85
C GLN A 71 -13.99 -2.76 2.11
N ASP A 72 -13.84 -1.83 3.06
CA ASP A 72 -14.87 -0.83 3.36
C ASP A 72 -14.74 0.39 2.44
N LEU A 73 -13.51 0.70 2.01
CA LEU A 73 -13.22 1.85 1.15
C LEU A 73 -12.13 1.46 0.17
N ILE A 74 -12.32 1.82 -1.09
CA ILE A 74 -11.33 1.62 -2.16
C ILE A 74 -11.02 2.98 -2.78
N ILE A 75 -9.75 3.34 -2.76
CA ILE A 75 -9.25 4.61 -3.32
C ILE A 75 -8.36 4.28 -4.52
N ILE A 76 -8.68 4.91 -5.65
CA ILE A 76 -7.97 4.71 -6.91
C ILE A 76 -7.17 5.96 -7.26
#